data_102805cc2f43dc6d51c47935cab1447f
#
_entry.id   102805cc2f43dc6d51c47935cab1447f
#
_cell.length_a   1.000
_cell.length_b   1.000
_cell.length_c   1.000
_cell.angle_alpha   90.00
_cell.angle_beta   90.00
_cell.angle_gamma   90.00
#
_symmetry.space_group_name_H-M   'P 1'
#
loop_
_entity.id
_entity.type
_entity.pdbx_description
1 polymer ?
#
loop_
_entity_poly.entity_id
_entity_poly.type
_entity_poly.pdbx_seq_one_letter_code
_entity_poly.pdbx_strand_id
1 'polypeptide(L)'
;MLSNDGTCRAFDSNGTGYVRSETVATVFIQKRQDAKRLYATLLHSKTNTDGWKKDGITFPSGEMQKKLLENIYNEIHLDPNTVGYVEAHGTGTRAGKKIMIMMMIKIH
;
A
#
# COMPACT_ATOMS: atom_id res chain seq x y z
N MET A 1 0.34 -19.35 0.45
CA MET A 1 0.34 -17.90 0.73
C MET A 1 0.99 -17.53 2.07
N LEU A 2 0.94 -18.42 3.08
CA LEU A 2 1.68 -18.23 4.33
C LEU A 2 3.15 -18.59 4.12
N SER A 3 4.04 -17.88 4.83
CA SER A 3 5.46 -18.23 4.88
C SER A 3 5.65 -19.56 5.62
N ASN A 4 6.46 -20.43 5.07
CA ASN A 4 6.69 -21.76 5.65
C ASN A 4 7.59 -21.74 6.90
N ASP A 5 8.41 -20.71 7.02
CA ASP A 5 9.40 -20.56 8.11
C ASP A 5 9.07 -19.40 9.07
N GLY A 6 7.87 -18.87 9.00
CA GLY A 6 7.42 -17.80 9.89
C GLY A 6 8.11 -16.45 9.67
N THR A 7 8.79 -16.25 8.54
CA THR A 7 9.47 -15.01 8.23
C THR A 7 8.82 -14.31 7.04
N CYS A 8 8.38 -13.07 7.23
CA CYS A 8 7.89 -12.21 6.15
C CYS A 8 9.09 -11.53 5.48
N ARG A 9 9.43 -11.96 4.27
CA ARG A 9 10.52 -11.39 3.47
C ARG A 9 9.96 -10.40 2.48
N ALA A 10 9.57 -9.21 2.98
CA ALA A 10 9.13 -8.12 2.14
C ALA A 10 10.28 -7.71 1.21
N PHE A 11 9.99 -7.53 -0.09
CA PHE A 11 10.94 -7.12 -1.14
C PHE A 11 12.05 -8.13 -1.47
N ASP A 12 12.15 -9.24 -0.76
CA ASP A 12 13.15 -10.28 -0.99
C ASP A 12 12.71 -11.24 -2.11
N SER A 13 13.63 -11.63 -2.99
CA SER A 13 13.39 -12.63 -4.05
C SER A 13 12.96 -13.99 -3.49
N ASN A 14 13.41 -14.32 -2.28
CA ASN A 14 13.12 -15.59 -1.59
C ASN A 14 11.83 -15.55 -0.75
N GLY A 15 11.05 -14.45 -0.80
CA GLY A 15 9.77 -14.39 -0.08
C GLY A 15 8.81 -15.48 -0.54
N THR A 16 8.34 -16.29 0.39
CA THR A 16 7.45 -17.44 0.16
C THR A 16 6.00 -17.15 0.53
N GLY A 17 5.77 -16.09 1.31
CA GLY A 17 4.45 -15.73 1.79
C GLY A 17 4.50 -14.72 2.93
N TYR A 18 3.34 -14.44 3.53
CA TYR A 18 3.21 -13.55 4.66
C TYR A 18 3.12 -14.33 5.99
N VAL A 19 3.33 -13.62 7.09
CA VAL A 19 3.16 -14.12 8.45
C VAL A 19 1.96 -13.41 9.07
N ARG A 20 1.11 -14.17 9.76
CA ARG A 20 -0.02 -13.59 10.50
C ARG A 20 0.48 -12.92 11.77
N SER A 21 -0.08 -11.75 12.05
CA SER A 21 0.13 -11.03 13.29
C SER A 21 -1.18 -10.35 13.71
N GLU A 22 -1.24 -9.90 14.93
CA GLU A 22 -2.35 -9.13 15.46
C GLU A 22 -1.85 -7.78 15.95
N THR A 23 -2.63 -6.74 15.71
CA THR A 23 -2.35 -5.42 16.23
C THR A 23 -3.64 -4.66 16.49
N VAL A 24 -3.60 -3.75 17.44
CA VAL A 24 -4.64 -2.75 17.65
C VAL A 24 -4.00 -1.38 17.51
N ALA A 25 -4.49 -0.58 16.59
CA ALA A 25 -4.03 0.78 16.39
C ALA A 25 -5.21 1.76 16.53
N THR A 26 -5.00 2.81 17.29
CA THR A 26 -5.99 3.87 17.48
C THR A 26 -5.39 5.20 17.03
N VAL A 27 -6.10 5.92 16.19
CA VAL A 27 -5.73 7.25 15.76
C VAL A 27 -6.84 8.25 16.11
N PHE A 28 -6.46 9.42 16.60
CA PHE A 28 -7.38 10.51 16.86
C PHE A 28 -7.30 11.51 15.69
N ILE A 29 -8.42 11.66 14.98
CA ILE A 29 -8.52 12.53 13.81
C ILE A 29 -9.43 13.71 14.15
N GLN A 30 -8.96 14.93 13.86
CA GLN A 30 -9.73 16.16 14.03
C GLN A 30 -9.39 17.17 12.92
N LYS A 31 -10.20 18.20 12.79
CA LYS A 31 -9.89 19.29 11.85
C LYS A 31 -8.61 19.99 12.28
N ARG A 32 -7.76 20.33 11.32
CA ARG A 32 -6.46 20.98 11.58
C ARG A 32 -6.58 22.26 12.41
N GLN A 33 -7.60 23.09 12.13
CA GLN A 33 -7.85 24.34 12.85
C GLN A 33 -8.17 24.14 14.33
N ASP A 34 -8.68 22.97 14.72
CA ASP A 34 -9.09 22.67 16.10
C ASP A 34 -7.99 21.92 16.87
N ALA A 35 -6.89 21.59 16.17
CA ALA A 35 -5.82 20.79 16.72
C ALA A 35 -4.87 21.63 17.58
N LYS A 36 -4.73 21.28 18.85
CA LYS A 36 -3.72 21.88 19.74
C LYS A 36 -2.30 21.39 19.40
N ARG A 37 -2.17 20.17 18.90
CA ARG A 37 -0.91 19.53 18.51
C ARG A 37 -1.14 18.68 17.27
N LEU A 38 -0.28 18.84 16.28
CA LEU A 38 -0.30 18.07 15.04
C LEU A 38 0.87 17.11 15.03
N TYR A 39 0.60 15.83 14.79
CA TYR A 39 1.62 14.83 14.47
C TYR A 39 1.80 14.69 12.96
N ALA A 40 0.69 14.76 12.23
CA ALA A 40 0.66 14.70 10.77
C ALA A 40 -0.64 15.34 10.27
N THR A 41 -0.69 15.65 8.99
CA THR A 41 -1.92 16.05 8.29
C THR A 41 -2.28 14.96 7.32
N LEU A 42 -3.49 14.38 7.46
CA LEU A 42 -4.04 13.47 6.46
C LEU A 42 -4.51 14.28 5.26
N LEU A 43 -3.79 14.18 4.16
CA LEU A 43 -4.11 14.93 2.94
C LEU A 43 -5.27 14.30 2.18
N HIS A 44 -5.28 12.97 2.07
CA HIS A 44 -6.31 12.23 1.34
C HIS A 44 -6.36 10.77 1.78
N SER A 45 -7.49 10.12 1.51
CA SER A 45 -7.67 8.67 1.63
C SER A 45 -8.60 8.19 0.53
N LYS A 46 -8.29 7.03 -0.05
CA LYS A 46 -9.12 6.47 -1.13
C LYS A 46 -9.06 4.95 -1.11
N THR A 47 -10.15 4.33 -1.51
CA THR A 47 -10.27 2.89 -1.69
C THR A 47 -10.79 2.59 -3.10
N ASN A 48 -10.48 1.41 -3.59
CA ASN A 48 -11.11 0.83 -4.78
C ASN A 48 -11.29 -0.68 -4.60
N THR A 49 -11.79 -1.33 -5.61
CA THR A 49 -11.93 -2.79 -5.67
C THR A 49 -11.29 -3.30 -6.95
N ASP A 50 -10.78 -4.53 -6.91
CA ASP A 50 -10.19 -5.16 -8.09
C ASP A 50 -11.24 -5.57 -9.14
N GLY A 51 -12.51 -5.69 -8.74
CA GLY A 51 -13.58 -6.20 -9.61
C GLY A 51 -13.38 -7.66 -10.01
N TRP A 52 -14.00 -8.05 -11.11
CA TRP A 52 -13.80 -9.38 -11.69
C TRP A 52 -12.41 -9.53 -12.29
N LYS A 53 -11.75 -10.68 -12.01
CA LYS A 53 -10.42 -11.01 -12.53
C LYS A 53 -10.36 -12.43 -13.05
N LYS A 54 -9.66 -12.62 -14.17
CA LYS A 54 -9.44 -13.97 -14.75
C LYS A 54 -8.65 -14.88 -13.79
N ASP A 55 -7.70 -14.30 -13.05
CA ASP A 55 -6.82 -15.04 -12.13
C ASP A 55 -7.49 -15.36 -10.77
N GLY A 56 -8.74 -14.98 -10.60
CA GLY A 56 -9.54 -15.25 -9.40
C GLY A 56 -9.33 -14.22 -8.27
N ILE A 57 -10.13 -14.40 -7.22
CA ILE A 57 -10.26 -13.44 -6.12
C ILE A 57 -8.98 -13.31 -5.26
N THR A 58 -8.17 -14.36 -5.22
CA THR A 58 -6.97 -14.43 -4.36
C THR A 58 -5.75 -13.70 -4.93
N PHE A 59 -5.81 -13.31 -6.20
CA PHE A 59 -4.72 -12.58 -6.85
C PHE A 59 -5.03 -11.08 -6.92
N PRO A 60 -4.22 -10.23 -6.28
CA PRO A 60 -4.43 -8.79 -6.35
C PRO A 60 -4.15 -8.24 -7.74
N SER A 61 -4.91 -7.22 -8.15
CA SER A 61 -4.72 -6.51 -9.42
C SER A 61 -3.72 -5.38 -9.26
N GLY A 62 -2.54 -5.51 -9.87
CA GLY A 62 -1.54 -4.44 -9.91
C GLY A 62 -2.02 -3.22 -10.67
N GLU A 63 -2.82 -3.41 -11.70
CA GLU A 63 -3.41 -2.31 -12.47
C GLU A 63 -4.37 -1.47 -11.62
N MET A 64 -5.25 -2.11 -10.86
CA MET A 64 -6.20 -1.40 -10.00
C MET A 64 -5.50 -0.68 -8.85
N GLN A 65 -4.44 -1.25 -8.30
CA GLN A 65 -3.61 -0.57 -7.30
C GLN A 65 -2.90 0.65 -7.89
N LYS A 66 -2.32 0.53 -9.09
CA LYS A 66 -1.73 1.65 -9.80
C LYS A 66 -2.75 2.76 -10.05
N LYS A 67 -3.92 2.42 -10.55
CA LYS A 67 -5.01 3.37 -10.80
C LYS A 67 -5.46 4.08 -9.53
N LEU A 68 -5.51 3.38 -8.40
CA LEU A 68 -5.83 3.98 -7.11
C LEU A 68 -4.82 5.07 -6.74
N LEU A 69 -3.52 4.79 -6.86
CA LEU A 69 -2.46 5.74 -6.56
C LEU A 69 -2.48 6.94 -7.52
N GLU A 70 -2.59 6.70 -8.82
CA GLU A 70 -2.69 7.77 -9.82
C GLU A 70 -3.87 8.70 -9.51
N ASN A 71 -5.02 8.13 -9.14
CA ASN A 71 -6.19 8.92 -8.77
C ASN A 71 -5.93 9.76 -7.52
N ILE A 72 -5.31 9.21 -6.47
CA ILE A 72 -4.98 9.95 -5.25
C ILE A 72 -4.10 11.16 -5.57
N TYR A 73 -2.98 10.94 -6.26
CA TYR A 73 -2.05 12.02 -6.59
C TYR A 73 -2.69 13.10 -7.46
N ASN A 74 -3.51 12.70 -8.44
CA ASN A 74 -4.19 13.63 -9.31
C ASN A 74 -5.25 14.46 -8.55
N GLU A 75 -6.04 13.86 -7.67
CA GLU A 75 -7.10 14.53 -6.93
C GLU A 75 -6.59 15.58 -5.95
N ILE A 76 -5.42 15.35 -5.36
CA ILE A 76 -4.80 16.32 -4.44
C ILE A 76 -3.72 17.19 -5.10
N HIS A 77 -3.51 17.01 -6.41
CA HIS A 77 -2.47 17.73 -7.17
C HIS A 77 -1.07 17.60 -6.54
N LEU A 78 -0.75 16.44 -6.00
CA LEU A 78 0.55 16.17 -5.38
C LEU A 78 1.52 15.61 -6.42
N ASP A 79 2.69 16.22 -6.55
CA ASP A 79 3.78 15.66 -7.33
C ASP A 79 4.36 14.43 -6.60
N PRO A 80 4.29 13.21 -7.21
CA PRO A 80 4.83 12.00 -6.60
C PRO A 80 6.33 12.10 -6.24
N ASN A 81 7.10 12.95 -6.92
CA ASN A 81 8.52 13.15 -6.64
C ASN A 81 8.78 13.87 -5.31
N THR A 82 7.76 14.49 -4.72
CA THR A 82 7.85 15.15 -3.41
C THR A 82 7.60 14.20 -2.24
N VAL A 83 7.22 12.95 -2.52
CA VAL A 83 6.95 11.94 -1.50
C VAL A 83 8.27 11.38 -0.97
N GLY A 84 8.58 11.66 0.29
CA GLY A 84 9.83 11.22 0.93
C GLY A 84 9.83 9.77 1.42
N TYR A 85 8.64 9.17 1.61
CA TYR A 85 8.52 7.80 2.12
C TYR A 85 7.20 7.16 1.69
N VAL A 86 7.25 5.87 1.37
CA VAL A 86 6.08 5.05 1.05
C VAL A 86 6.06 3.81 1.92
N GLU A 87 5.04 3.68 2.76
CA GLU A 87 4.77 2.43 3.48
C GLU A 87 3.97 1.50 2.57
N ALA A 88 4.60 0.42 2.13
CA ALA A 88 3.96 -0.55 1.25
C ALA A 88 3.36 -1.71 2.04
N HIS A 89 2.35 -2.36 1.46
CA HIS A 89 1.76 -3.58 2.04
C HIS A 89 2.80 -4.70 2.27
N GLY A 90 3.78 -4.87 1.40
CA GLY A 90 5.03 -5.61 1.61
C GLY A 90 4.90 -7.04 2.14
N THR A 91 3.88 -7.79 1.77
CA THR A 91 3.57 -9.12 2.33
C THR A 91 4.55 -10.24 1.98
N GLY A 92 5.54 -10.01 1.13
CA GLY A 92 6.50 -11.03 0.70
C GLY A 92 5.90 -12.14 -0.18
N THR A 93 4.67 -11.98 -0.67
CA THR A 93 4.04 -12.94 -1.58
C THR A 93 4.55 -12.77 -3.01
N ARG A 94 4.58 -13.87 -3.79
CA ARG A 94 5.00 -13.82 -5.20
C ARG A 94 4.16 -12.86 -6.05
N ALA A 95 2.85 -12.79 -5.79
CA ALA A 95 1.95 -11.86 -6.46
C ALA A 95 2.26 -10.40 -6.09
N GLY A 96 2.51 -10.11 -4.82
CA GLY A 96 2.83 -8.77 -4.33
C GLY A 96 4.14 -8.20 -4.90
N LYS A 97 5.12 -9.04 -5.20
CA LYS A 97 6.40 -8.61 -5.79
C LYS A 97 6.25 -7.89 -7.13
N LYS A 98 5.45 -8.44 -8.04
CA LYS A 98 5.22 -7.83 -9.36
C LYS A 98 4.59 -6.45 -9.25
N ILE A 99 3.64 -6.29 -8.34
CA ILE A 99 2.90 -5.05 -8.13
C ILE A 99 3.82 -3.95 -7.59
N MET A 100 4.65 -4.30 -6.63
CA MET A 100 5.56 -3.38 -5.96
C MET A 100 6.67 -2.87 -6.88
N ILE A 101 7.24 -3.73 -7.72
CA ILE A 101 8.22 -3.34 -8.74
C ILE A 101 7.61 -2.33 -9.73
N MET A 102 6.35 -2.52 -10.12
CA MET A 102 5.65 -1.56 -10.98
C MET A 102 5.42 -0.21 -10.31
N MET A 103 5.20 -0.19 -8.99
CA MET A 103 5.07 1.05 -8.21
C MET A 103 6.40 1.77 -8.06
N MET A 104 7.49 1.05 -7.78
CA MET A 104 8.83 1.64 -7.61
C MET A 104 9.43 2.18 -8.92
N ILE A 105 9.14 1.58 -10.07
CA ILE A 105 9.66 2.02 -11.37
C ILE A 105 9.03 3.35 -11.85
N LYS A 106 7.86 3.75 -11.30
CA LYS A 106 7.20 5.01 -11.69
C LYS A 106 7.42 6.18 -10.72
N ILE A 107 8.11 5.95 -9.62
CA ILE A 107 8.44 6.99 -8.63
C ILE A 107 9.87 7.54 -8.87
N HIS A 108 10.52 7.14 -9.93
CA HIS A 108 11.84 7.67 -10.34
C HIS A 108 11.71 8.60 -11.51
#